data_d06269da74d99dac2d4ba41d5c38f44f
#
_entry.id   d06269da74d99dac2d4ba41d5c38f44f
#
_cell.length_a   1.000
_cell.length_b   1.000
_cell.length_c   1.000
_cell.angle_alpha   90.00
_cell.angle_beta   90.00
_cell.angle_gamma   90.00
#
_symmetry.space_group_name_H-M   'P 1'
#
loop_
_entity.id
_entity.type
_entity.pdbx_description
1 polymer ?
#
loop_
_entity_poly.entity_id
_entity_poly.type
_entity_poly.pdbx_seq_one_letter_code
_entity_poly.pdbx_strand_id
1 'polypeptide(L)'
;MLAKILGFFGLSSCALPPAPGESAKLEAAREKEELAVFFIGNSYSFGVPAKFRKIAESNGRKVRIGHSTYGGWTLAKHAAHPPTLEKLRSGNWDVVVIQEQSLIPTRNERARRITMDPAVKFLVTEARAMGAVPLLYQTWGRRDGDPDLPEDNFHSMNIRVRNGYLAASENAGGVTVVPVGDAWEREFMAGRAKDLYVEDGSHPSAFGNEVTAREFYRVIFGEN
;
A
#
# COMPACT_ATOMS: atom_id res chain seq x y z
N MET A 1 12.88 31.53 34.86
CA MET A 1 11.71 30.89 34.28
C MET A 1 11.88 30.80 32.76
N LEU A 2 12.42 29.71 32.27
CA LEU A 2 12.56 29.47 30.81
C LEU A 2 11.50 28.46 30.40
N ALA A 3 10.51 28.90 29.64
CA ALA A 3 9.53 28.03 29.03
C ALA A 3 10.14 27.29 27.83
N LYS A 4 10.27 25.96 27.92
CA LYS A 4 10.61 25.11 26.78
C LYS A 4 9.40 25.02 25.87
N ILE A 5 9.51 25.65 24.70
CA ILE A 5 8.58 25.44 23.58
C ILE A 5 8.95 24.11 22.97
N LEU A 6 8.18 23.05 23.24
CA LEU A 6 8.22 21.81 22.46
C LEU A 6 7.55 22.11 21.13
N GLY A 7 8.35 22.28 20.08
CA GLY A 7 7.86 22.31 18.71
C GLY A 7 7.35 20.92 18.34
N PHE A 8 6.04 20.79 18.15
CA PHE A 8 5.42 19.65 17.49
C PHE A 8 5.85 19.70 16.01
N PHE A 9 6.86 18.90 15.64
CA PHE A 9 7.10 18.60 14.25
C PHE A 9 5.98 17.64 13.79
N GLY A 10 4.98 18.20 13.14
CA GLY A 10 4.00 17.41 12.40
C GLY A 10 4.73 16.60 11.33
N LEU A 11 4.75 15.27 11.48
CA LEU A 11 5.18 14.36 10.44
C LEU A 11 4.16 14.49 9.30
N SER A 12 4.47 15.35 8.32
CA SER A 12 3.74 15.37 7.06
C SER A 12 4.02 14.05 6.37
N SER A 13 3.00 13.20 6.26
CA SER A 13 3.02 11.97 5.48
C SER A 13 3.16 12.36 4.00
N CYS A 14 4.41 12.52 3.53
CA CYS A 14 4.67 12.76 2.13
C CYS A 14 4.68 11.43 1.39
N ALA A 15 3.58 11.13 0.68
CA ALA A 15 3.66 10.19 -0.43
C ALA A 15 4.75 10.68 -1.40
N LEU A 16 5.62 9.77 -1.88
CA LEU A 16 6.56 10.14 -2.94
C LEU A 16 5.76 10.61 -4.16
N PRO A 17 6.20 11.70 -4.81
CA PRO A 17 5.52 12.15 -6.03
C PRO A 17 5.57 11.04 -7.08
N PRO A 18 4.48 10.86 -7.84
CA PRO A 18 4.44 9.88 -8.94
C PRO A 18 5.44 10.25 -10.03
N ALA A 19 5.82 9.25 -10.85
CA ALA A 19 6.62 9.48 -12.03
C ALA A 19 5.99 10.56 -12.94
N PRO A 20 6.77 11.32 -13.68
CA PRO A 20 6.25 12.33 -14.61
C PRO A 20 5.15 11.74 -15.50
N GLY A 21 3.97 12.36 -15.50
CA GLY A 21 2.81 11.92 -16.25
C GLY A 21 1.85 10.97 -15.51
N GLU A 22 2.24 10.30 -14.44
CA GLU A 22 1.32 9.45 -13.65
C GLU A 22 0.36 10.28 -12.81
N SER A 23 0.77 11.44 -12.30
CA SER A 23 -0.14 12.40 -11.65
C SER A 23 -1.28 12.81 -12.57
N ALA A 24 -0.97 13.23 -13.79
CA ALA A 24 -1.99 13.64 -14.76
C ALA A 24 -2.92 12.48 -15.14
N LYS A 25 -2.39 11.26 -15.25
CA LYS A 25 -3.23 10.06 -15.49
C LYS A 25 -4.15 9.77 -14.33
N LEU A 26 -3.65 9.88 -13.08
CA LEU A 26 -4.46 9.66 -11.89
C LEU A 26 -5.55 10.74 -11.76
N GLU A 27 -5.23 12.00 -12.05
CA GLU A 27 -6.20 13.10 -12.12
C GLU A 27 -7.27 12.83 -13.18
N ALA A 28 -6.87 12.46 -14.39
CA ALA A 28 -7.82 12.10 -15.44
C ALA A 28 -8.70 10.88 -15.07
N ALA A 29 -8.15 9.91 -14.34
CA ALA A 29 -8.89 8.76 -13.85
C ALA A 29 -9.95 9.15 -12.81
N ARG A 30 -9.70 10.15 -11.97
CA ARG A 30 -10.65 10.68 -10.97
C ARG A 30 -11.89 11.30 -11.59
N GLU A 31 -11.79 11.84 -12.81
CA GLU A 31 -12.89 12.48 -13.53
C GLU A 31 -13.80 11.46 -14.26
N LYS A 32 -13.46 10.17 -14.28
CA LYS A 32 -14.29 9.13 -14.86
C LYS A 32 -15.57 8.91 -14.07
N GLU A 33 -16.65 8.54 -14.75
CA GLU A 33 -17.90 8.13 -14.10
C GLU A 33 -17.69 6.92 -13.18
N GLU A 34 -16.86 5.97 -13.60
CA GLU A 34 -16.45 4.80 -12.83
C GLU A 34 -14.93 4.64 -12.88
N LEU A 35 -14.30 4.56 -11.72
CA LEU A 35 -12.87 4.27 -11.59
C LEU A 35 -12.64 2.76 -11.43
N ALA A 36 -11.78 2.18 -12.28
CA ALA A 36 -11.45 0.76 -12.23
C ALA A 36 -10.13 0.52 -11.47
N VAL A 37 -10.19 -0.21 -10.35
CA VAL A 37 -9.03 -0.47 -9.49
C VAL A 37 -8.77 -1.97 -9.36
N PHE A 38 -7.53 -2.40 -9.62
CA PHE A 38 -7.11 -3.78 -9.48
C PHE A 38 -6.11 -3.96 -8.34
N PHE A 39 -6.38 -4.88 -7.42
CA PHE A 39 -5.51 -5.17 -6.28
C PHE A 39 -4.74 -6.47 -6.51
N ILE A 40 -3.41 -6.41 -6.42
CA ILE A 40 -2.49 -7.55 -6.40
C ILE A 40 -1.85 -7.62 -5.02
N GLY A 41 -1.97 -8.76 -4.33
CA GLY A 41 -1.41 -8.89 -2.99
C GLY A 41 -1.79 -10.19 -2.28
N ASN A 42 -1.81 -10.15 -0.97
CA ASN A 42 -2.10 -11.31 -0.15
C ASN A 42 -3.20 -11.04 0.88
N SER A 43 -3.19 -11.77 2.00
CA SER A 43 -4.20 -11.66 3.05
C SER A 43 -4.33 -10.25 3.66
N TYR A 44 -3.30 -9.42 3.59
CA TYR A 44 -3.37 -8.02 4.03
C TYR A 44 -4.30 -7.17 3.15
N SER A 45 -4.61 -7.65 1.96
CA SER A 45 -5.54 -6.99 1.03
C SER A 45 -6.95 -7.58 1.03
N PHE A 46 -7.26 -8.66 1.77
CA PHE A 46 -8.55 -9.34 1.64
C PHE A 46 -9.77 -8.46 1.96
N GLY A 47 -9.70 -7.65 3.01
CA GLY A 47 -10.80 -6.77 3.42
C GLY A 47 -10.79 -5.38 2.79
N VAL A 48 -9.65 -4.96 2.25
CA VAL A 48 -9.42 -3.58 1.81
C VAL A 48 -10.24 -3.20 0.58
N PRO A 49 -10.33 -4.02 -0.50
CA PRO A 49 -11.07 -3.65 -1.71
C PRO A 49 -12.55 -3.37 -1.44
N ALA A 50 -13.20 -4.20 -0.60
CA ALA A 50 -14.60 -4.02 -0.25
C ALA A 50 -14.84 -2.76 0.61
N LYS A 51 -13.94 -2.49 1.56
CA LYS A 51 -13.99 -1.25 2.37
C LYS A 51 -13.74 -0.01 1.54
N PHE A 52 -12.76 -0.05 0.64
CA PHE A 52 -12.46 1.05 -0.28
C PHE A 52 -13.68 1.38 -1.16
N ARG A 53 -14.33 0.35 -1.76
CA ARG A 53 -15.56 0.54 -2.53
C ARG A 53 -16.63 1.24 -1.70
N LYS A 54 -16.90 0.77 -0.48
CA LYS A 54 -17.92 1.35 0.40
C LYS A 54 -17.61 2.82 0.74
N ILE A 55 -16.35 3.17 1.00
CA ILE A 55 -15.96 4.56 1.25
C ILE A 55 -16.15 5.42 0.00
N ALA A 56 -15.72 4.93 -1.16
CA ALA A 56 -15.88 5.64 -2.43
C ALA A 56 -17.37 5.90 -2.74
N GLU A 57 -18.22 4.87 -2.65
CA GLU A 57 -19.67 4.99 -2.88
C GLU A 57 -20.34 5.96 -1.90
N SER A 58 -19.92 5.94 -0.61
CA SER A 58 -20.44 6.89 0.39
C SER A 58 -20.08 8.35 0.10
N ASN A 59 -19.06 8.59 -0.72
CA ASN A 59 -18.63 9.89 -1.19
C ASN A 59 -19.05 10.16 -2.67
N GLY A 60 -20.03 9.41 -3.18
CA GLY A 60 -20.58 9.62 -4.51
C GLY A 60 -19.69 9.16 -5.68
N ARG A 61 -18.63 8.37 -5.39
CA ARG A 61 -17.71 7.85 -6.40
C ARG A 61 -18.08 6.41 -6.78
N LYS A 62 -18.26 6.12 -8.05
CA LYS A 62 -18.40 4.73 -8.51
C LYS A 62 -17.03 4.10 -8.74
N VAL A 63 -16.85 2.88 -8.24
CA VAL A 63 -15.62 2.12 -8.43
C VAL A 63 -15.88 0.68 -8.83
N ARG A 64 -15.18 0.22 -9.85
CA ARG A 64 -15.11 -1.19 -10.25
C ARG A 64 -13.84 -1.81 -9.65
N ILE A 65 -14.00 -2.86 -8.88
CA ILE A 65 -12.91 -3.52 -8.18
C ILE A 65 -12.63 -4.89 -8.78
N GLY A 66 -11.36 -5.13 -9.13
CA GLY A 66 -10.83 -6.46 -9.38
C GLY A 66 -9.71 -6.79 -8.40
N HIS A 67 -9.42 -8.06 -8.22
CA HIS A 67 -8.31 -8.47 -7.38
C HIS A 67 -7.71 -9.81 -7.79
N SER A 68 -6.43 -9.96 -7.47
CA SER A 68 -5.69 -11.23 -7.45
C SER A 68 -4.94 -11.27 -6.13
N THR A 69 -5.57 -11.86 -5.11
CA THR A 69 -5.06 -11.88 -3.73
C THR A 69 -5.09 -13.30 -3.20
N TYR A 70 -3.93 -13.78 -2.69
CA TYR A 70 -3.78 -15.14 -2.17
C TYR A 70 -3.00 -15.12 -0.85
N GLY A 71 -3.49 -15.83 0.16
CA GLY A 71 -2.89 -15.85 1.49
C GLY A 71 -1.39 -16.18 1.48
N GLY A 72 -0.58 -15.30 2.09
CA GLY A 72 0.88 -15.48 2.19
C GLY A 72 1.68 -15.36 0.88
N TRP A 73 1.06 -14.97 -0.22
CA TRP A 73 1.76 -14.83 -1.50
C TRP A 73 2.67 -13.61 -1.53
N THR A 74 3.79 -13.78 -2.26
CA THR A 74 4.73 -12.72 -2.60
C THR A 74 4.42 -12.17 -3.99
N LEU A 75 4.91 -10.97 -4.30
CA LEU A 75 4.80 -10.41 -5.65
C LEU A 75 5.52 -11.27 -6.69
N ALA A 76 6.62 -11.95 -6.34
CA ALA A 76 7.28 -12.88 -7.22
C ALA A 76 6.36 -14.03 -7.67
N LYS A 77 5.51 -14.55 -6.77
CA LYS A 77 4.49 -15.55 -7.15
C LYS A 77 3.45 -14.98 -8.09
N HIS A 78 2.98 -13.75 -7.85
CA HIS A 78 2.04 -13.07 -8.74
C HIS A 78 2.63 -12.80 -10.13
N ALA A 79 3.88 -12.34 -10.19
CA ALA A 79 4.59 -12.09 -11.44
C ALA A 79 4.78 -13.37 -12.31
N ALA A 80 4.80 -14.53 -11.66
CA ALA A 80 4.89 -15.84 -12.33
C ALA A 80 3.54 -16.54 -12.52
N HIS A 81 2.41 -15.91 -12.14
CA HIS A 81 1.09 -16.55 -12.12
C HIS A 81 0.23 -16.11 -13.32
N PRO A 82 0.03 -16.96 -14.34
CA PRO A 82 -0.71 -16.61 -15.54
C PRO A 82 -2.10 -16.03 -15.28
N PRO A 83 -2.95 -16.57 -14.37
CA PRO A 83 -4.26 -15.97 -14.10
C PRO A 83 -4.21 -14.56 -13.49
N THR A 84 -3.14 -14.21 -12.72
CA THR A 84 -2.96 -12.83 -12.24
C THR A 84 -2.67 -11.90 -13.41
N LEU A 85 -1.76 -12.30 -14.31
CA LEU A 85 -1.35 -11.50 -15.46
C LEU A 85 -2.49 -11.36 -16.47
N GLU A 86 -3.27 -12.41 -16.69
CA GLU A 86 -4.46 -12.36 -17.54
C GLU A 86 -5.47 -11.34 -17.04
N LYS A 87 -5.84 -11.40 -15.75
CA LYS A 87 -6.76 -10.42 -15.11
C LYS A 87 -6.21 -9.00 -15.20
N LEU A 88 -4.91 -8.82 -14.98
CA LEU A 88 -4.26 -7.52 -15.08
C LEU A 88 -4.37 -6.97 -16.51
N ARG A 89 -4.04 -7.78 -17.52
CA ARG A 89 -3.98 -7.37 -18.92
C ARG A 89 -5.34 -7.17 -19.58
N SER A 90 -6.36 -7.91 -19.17
CA SER A 90 -7.69 -7.88 -19.79
C SER A 90 -8.68 -6.93 -19.11
N GLY A 91 -8.38 -6.41 -17.93
CA GLY A 91 -9.39 -5.78 -17.08
C GLY A 91 -9.66 -4.30 -17.34
N ASN A 92 -8.94 -3.63 -18.24
CA ASN A 92 -9.05 -2.18 -18.48
C ASN A 92 -9.04 -1.38 -17.16
N TRP A 93 -7.97 -1.50 -16.42
CA TRP A 93 -7.79 -0.87 -15.10
C TRP A 93 -7.25 0.55 -15.23
N ASP A 94 -7.73 1.46 -14.39
CA ASP A 94 -7.19 2.81 -14.25
C ASP A 94 -6.06 2.86 -13.23
N VAL A 95 -6.21 2.06 -12.17
CA VAL A 95 -5.24 1.97 -11.07
C VAL A 95 -4.94 0.51 -10.77
N VAL A 96 -3.66 0.20 -10.56
CA VAL A 96 -3.20 -1.12 -10.11
C VAL A 96 -2.46 -0.97 -8.79
N VAL A 97 -3.01 -1.55 -7.73
CA VAL A 97 -2.43 -1.57 -6.39
C VAL A 97 -1.59 -2.83 -6.23
N ILE A 98 -0.33 -2.67 -5.81
CA ILE A 98 0.69 -3.72 -5.75
C ILE A 98 1.19 -3.83 -4.30
N GLN A 99 0.92 -4.97 -3.63
CA GLN A 99 1.23 -5.22 -2.22
C GLN A 99 2.11 -6.46 -2.05
N GLU A 100 3.26 -6.27 -1.41
CA GLU A 100 4.21 -7.35 -1.12
C GLU A 100 3.92 -8.04 0.22
N GLN A 101 4.43 -9.26 0.41
CA GLN A 101 4.36 -10.00 1.67
C GLN A 101 5.03 -9.21 2.80
N SER A 102 4.43 -9.22 4.00
CA SER A 102 4.70 -8.30 5.11
C SER A 102 6.17 -8.21 5.57
N LEU A 103 6.94 -9.31 5.49
CA LEU A 103 8.33 -9.34 5.95
C LEU A 103 9.35 -9.03 4.84
N ILE A 104 8.98 -9.15 3.57
CA ILE A 104 9.94 -8.94 2.46
C ILE A 104 10.41 -7.48 2.39
N PRO A 105 9.56 -6.46 2.54
CA PRO A 105 10.00 -5.07 2.54
C PRO A 105 10.96 -4.73 3.69
N THR A 106 10.91 -5.46 4.82
CA THR A 106 11.78 -5.22 5.98
C THR A 106 13.20 -5.75 5.80
N ARG A 107 13.45 -6.58 4.79
CA ARG A 107 14.74 -7.21 4.52
C ARG A 107 15.77 -6.16 4.09
N ASN A 108 17.07 -6.50 4.25
CA ASN A 108 18.15 -5.65 3.77
C ASN A 108 18.09 -5.48 2.24
N GLU A 109 18.77 -4.48 1.73
CA GLU A 109 18.77 -4.14 0.30
C GLU A 109 19.14 -5.32 -0.60
N ARG A 110 20.19 -6.08 -0.23
CA ARG A 110 20.62 -7.24 -1.04
C ARG A 110 19.50 -8.27 -1.19
N ALA A 111 18.78 -8.57 -0.12
CA ALA A 111 17.67 -9.50 -0.16
C ALA A 111 16.49 -8.95 -0.99
N ARG A 112 16.14 -7.66 -0.82
CA ARG A 112 15.06 -7.03 -1.61
C ARG A 112 15.37 -7.01 -3.11
N ARG A 113 16.59 -6.70 -3.50
CA ARG A 113 17.02 -6.73 -4.92
C ARG A 113 16.82 -8.08 -5.61
N ILE A 114 16.75 -9.16 -4.83
CA ILE A 114 16.51 -10.51 -5.37
C ILE A 114 15.03 -10.90 -5.27
N THR A 115 14.34 -10.50 -4.20
CA THR A 115 13.01 -11.02 -3.89
C THR A 115 11.86 -10.08 -4.25
N MET A 116 12.01 -8.77 -4.00
CA MET A 116 10.94 -7.77 -4.14
C MET A 116 11.08 -6.95 -5.42
N ASP A 117 12.24 -6.32 -5.61
CA ASP A 117 12.43 -5.30 -6.64
C ASP A 117 12.16 -5.80 -8.06
N PRO A 118 12.59 -7.03 -8.48
CA PRO A 118 12.29 -7.54 -9.82
C PRO A 118 10.79 -7.73 -10.04
N ALA A 119 10.07 -8.23 -9.05
CA ALA A 119 8.64 -8.48 -9.15
C ALA A 119 7.85 -7.16 -9.15
N VAL A 120 8.23 -6.19 -8.32
CA VAL A 120 7.65 -4.83 -8.34
C VAL A 120 7.86 -4.21 -9.71
N LYS A 121 9.10 -4.18 -10.20
CA LYS A 121 9.43 -3.59 -11.52
C LYS A 121 8.64 -4.24 -12.64
N PHE A 122 8.52 -5.58 -12.63
CA PHE A 122 7.75 -6.32 -13.63
C PHE A 122 6.27 -5.92 -13.60
N LEU A 123 5.61 -5.99 -12.45
CA LEU A 123 4.18 -5.69 -12.32
C LEU A 123 3.86 -4.21 -12.60
N VAL A 124 4.74 -3.30 -12.20
CA VAL A 124 4.67 -1.87 -12.55
C VAL A 124 4.74 -1.68 -14.07
N THR A 125 5.68 -2.37 -14.74
CA THR A 125 5.82 -2.30 -16.19
C THR A 125 4.58 -2.82 -16.91
N GLU A 126 4.01 -3.93 -16.44
CA GLU A 126 2.75 -4.48 -16.95
C GLU A 126 1.58 -3.50 -16.79
N ALA A 127 1.43 -2.91 -15.60
CA ALA A 127 0.38 -1.93 -15.35
C ALA A 127 0.51 -0.70 -16.27
N ARG A 128 1.72 -0.16 -16.41
CA ARG A 128 2.02 0.97 -17.30
C ARG A 128 1.74 0.65 -18.76
N ALA A 129 2.08 -0.56 -19.22
CA ALA A 129 1.82 -1.03 -20.57
C ALA A 129 0.31 -1.08 -20.90
N MET A 130 -0.54 -1.33 -19.89
CA MET A 130 -2.00 -1.30 -20.01
C MET A 130 -2.59 0.11 -19.83
N GLY A 131 -1.76 1.14 -19.65
CA GLY A 131 -2.21 2.51 -19.43
C GLY A 131 -2.63 2.82 -17.99
N ALA A 132 -2.61 1.85 -17.09
CA ALA A 132 -2.98 2.01 -15.70
C ALA A 132 -1.90 2.73 -14.89
N VAL A 133 -2.32 3.41 -13.81
CA VAL A 133 -1.42 4.01 -12.82
C VAL A 133 -1.08 2.97 -11.75
N PRO A 134 0.20 2.54 -11.63
CA PRO A 134 0.60 1.66 -10.55
C PRO A 134 0.70 2.43 -9.22
N LEU A 135 0.25 1.81 -8.14
CA LEU A 135 0.42 2.30 -6.77
C LEU A 135 1.05 1.19 -5.93
N LEU A 136 2.11 1.51 -5.20
CA LEU A 136 2.68 0.60 -4.21
C LEU A 136 1.93 0.74 -2.89
N TYR A 137 1.45 -0.37 -2.37
CA TYR A 137 0.77 -0.43 -1.09
C TYR A 137 1.79 -0.66 0.03
N GLN A 138 2.32 0.41 0.63
CA GLN A 138 3.13 0.31 1.84
C GLN A 138 2.26 -0.24 2.97
N THR A 139 2.53 -1.46 3.36
CA THR A 139 1.88 -2.10 4.50
C THR A 139 2.41 -1.52 5.83
N TRP A 140 2.16 -2.16 6.93
CA TRP A 140 2.48 -1.71 8.29
C TRP A 140 3.42 -2.66 9.02
N GLY A 141 4.03 -2.20 10.09
CA GLY A 141 4.73 -3.03 11.06
C GLY A 141 3.76 -3.94 11.81
N ARG A 142 4.16 -5.17 12.13
CA ARG A 142 3.39 -6.03 13.03
C ARG A 142 3.35 -5.41 14.42
N ARG A 143 2.33 -5.67 15.21
CA ARG A 143 2.13 -5.11 16.55
C ARG A 143 3.37 -5.28 17.44
N ASP A 144 3.95 -6.45 17.41
CA ASP A 144 5.08 -6.85 18.25
C ASP A 144 6.41 -6.90 17.47
N GLY A 145 6.45 -6.34 16.25
CA GLY A 145 7.63 -6.31 15.37
C GLY A 145 7.83 -7.59 14.55
N ASP A 146 9.03 -7.75 13.98
CA ASP A 146 9.46 -8.93 13.23
C ASP A 146 9.84 -10.05 14.21
N PRO A 147 9.16 -11.21 14.20
CA PRO A 147 9.42 -12.28 15.15
C PRO A 147 10.84 -12.89 15.05
N ASP A 148 11.53 -12.67 13.92
CA ASP A 148 12.89 -13.14 13.71
C ASP A 148 13.96 -12.17 14.28
N LEU A 149 13.54 -10.99 14.77
CA LEU A 149 14.43 -9.97 15.31
C LEU A 149 14.15 -9.76 16.81
N PRO A 150 15.10 -10.12 17.71
CA PRO A 150 14.99 -9.83 19.14
C PRO A 150 14.75 -8.32 19.38
N GLU A 151 13.87 -8.00 20.33
CA GLU A 151 13.56 -6.63 20.76
C GLU A 151 12.97 -5.72 19.66
N ASP A 152 12.52 -6.29 18.55
CA ASP A 152 11.82 -5.50 17.53
C ASP A 152 10.42 -5.08 18.05
N ASN A 153 9.85 -4.09 17.40
CA ASN A 153 8.54 -3.55 17.75
C ASN A 153 7.86 -2.97 16.50
N PHE A 154 6.58 -2.57 16.66
CA PHE A 154 5.81 -1.94 15.59
C PHE A 154 6.59 -0.82 14.90
N HIS A 155 7.12 0.12 15.67
CA HIS A 155 7.71 1.34 15.14
C HIS A 155 8.96 1.07 14.29
N SER A 156 9.91 0.29 14.82
CA SER A 156 11.13 -0.09 14.09
C SER A 156 10.82 -0.93 12.85
N MET A 157 9.87 -1.86 12.94
CA MET A 157 9.44 -2.63 11.77
C MET A 157 8.75 -1.73 10.73
N ASN A 158 7.88 -0.80 11.15
CA ASN A 158 7.16 0.10 10.25
C ASN A 158 8.12 1.00 9.45
N ILE A 159 9.17 1.50 10.08
CA ILE A 159 10.24 2.25 9.40
C ILE A 159 10.92 1.38 8.33
N ARG A 160 11.24 0.12 8.63
CA ARG A 160 11.86 -0.79 7.64
C ARG A 160 10.92 -1.11 6.49
N VAL A 161 9.64 -1.33 6.75
CA VAL A 161 8.60 -1.52 5.71
C VAL A 161 8.56 -0.30 4.80
N ARG A 162 8.44 0.91 5.36
CA ARG A 162 8.46 2.18 4.62
C ARG A 162 9.68 2.27 3.70
N ASN A 163 10.87 2.12 4.26
CA ASN A 163 12.12 2.22 3.52
C ASN A 163 12.22 1.19 2.39
N GLY A 164 11.70 -0.03 2.60
CA GLY A 164 11.65 -1.06 1.58
C GLY A 164 10.75 -0.68 0.40
N TYR A 165 9.58 -0.12 0.66
CA TYR A 165 8.68 0.33 -0.42
C TYR A 165 9.19 1.57 -1.14
N LEU A 166 9.82 2.52 -0.43
CA LEU A 166 10.45 3.69 -1.06
C LEU A 166 11.58 3.27 -2.01
N ALA A 167 12.47 2.38 -1.57
CA ALA A 167 13.53 1.85 -2.42
C ALA A 167 12.99 1.07 -3.63
N ALA A 168 11.94 0.26 -3.45
CA ALA A 168 11.31 -0.46 -4.56
C ALA A 168 10.64 0.50 -5.56
N SER A 169 10.05 1.60 -5.08
CA SER A 169 9.52 2.67 -5.92
C SER A 169 10.60 3.30 -6.79
N GLU A 170 11.72 3.70 -6.21
CA GLU A 170 12.87 4.27 -6.94
C GLU A 170 13.39 3.29 -7.99
N ASN A 171 13.60 2.02 -7.62
CA ASN A 171 14.08 0.97 -8.51
C ASN A 171 13.11 0.64 -9.67
N ALA A 172 11.83 0.96 -9.51
CA ALA A 172 10.79 0.81 -10.55
C ALA A 172 10.55 2.11 -11.36
N GLY A 173 11.41 3.12 -11.22
CA GLY A 173 11.36 4.36 -11.98
C GLY A 173 10.40 5.41 -11.40
N GLY A 174 10.21 5.43 -10.09
CA GLY A 174 9.32 6.32 -9.36
C GLY A 174 7.85 5.88 -9.47
N VAL A 175 7.33 5.28 -8.42
CA VAL A 175 5.94 4.84 -8.32
C VAL A 175 5.34 5.45 -7.07
N THR A 176 4.13 5.96 -7.15
CA THR A 176 3.43 6.48 -5.97
C THR A 176 3.30 5.39 -4.92
N VAL A 177 3.80 5.67 -3.71
CA VAL A 177 3.62 4.81 -2.55
C VAL A 177 2.44 5.32 -1.74
N VAL A 178 1.42 4.48 -1.56
CA VAL A 178 0.30 4.76 -0.64
C VAL A 178 0.77 4.49 0.79
N PRO A 179 0.90 5.52 1.65
CA PRO A 179 1.59 5.42 2.94
C PRO A 179 0.68 4.86 4.04
N VAL A 180 0.16 3.65 3.83
CA VAL A 180 -0.78 3.02 4.79
C VAL A 180 -0.11 2.76 6.13
N GLY A 181 1.15 2.33 6.15
CA GLY A 181 1.90 2.15 7.39
C GLY A 181 2.00 3.43 8.22
N ASP A 182 2.06 4.60 7.59
CA ASP A 182 2.06 5.89 8.27
C ASP A 182 0.67 6.24 8.84
N ALA A 183 -0.40 5.86 8.13
CA ALA A 183 -1.76 5.98 8.65
C ALA A 183 -1.95 5.08 9.89
N TRP A 184 -1.44 3.87 9.84
CA TRP A 184 -1.46 2.94 10.98
C TRP A 184 -0.64 3.46 12.15
N GLU A 185 0.53 4.07 11.91
CA GLU A 185 1.37 4.67 12.94
C GLU A 185 0.64 5.80 13.69
N ARG A 186 -0.11 6.64 12.97
CA ARG A 186 -0.96 7.67 13.61
C ARG A 186 -2.00 7.06 14.56
N GLU A 187 -2.67 5.99 14.14
CA GLU A 187 -3.64 5.27 14.98
C GLU A 187 -2.97 4.59 16.18
N PHE A 188 -1.81 3.98 15.95
CA PHE A 188 -1.00 3.33 16.98
C PHE A 188 -0.60 4.35 18.08
N MET A 189 -0.08 5.51 17.68
CA MET A 189 0.30 6.60 18.58
C MET A 189 -0.89 7.25 19.29
N ALA A 190 -2.08 7.19 18.69
CA ALA A 190 -3.32 7.60 19.31
C ALA A 190 -3.90 6.58 20.34
N GLY A 191 -3.16 5.51 20.65
CA GLY A 191 -3.54 4.49 21.63
C GLY A 191 -4.47 3.41 21.08
N ARG A 192 -4.73 3.38 19.76
CA ARG A 192 -5.63 2.40 19.11
C ARG A 192 -4.90 1.17 18.55
N ALA A 193 -3.72 0.87 19.05
CA ALA A 193 -2.92 -0.26 18.59
C ALA A 193 -3.68 -1.60 18.61
N LYS A 194 -4.48 -1.84 19.65
CA LYS A 194 -5.26 -3.08 19.79
C LYS A 194 -6.39 -3.20 18.77
N ASP A 195 -6.92 -2.07 18.31
CA ASP A 195 -8.05 -2.04 17.38
C ASP A 195 -7.60 -2.30 15.93
N LEU A 196 -6.33 -2.04 15.60
CA LEU A 196 -5.78 -2.18 14.27
C LEU A 196 -5.66 -3.64 13.80
N TYR A 197 -5.36 -4.55 14.71
CA TYR A 197 -5.03 -5.94 14.40
C TYR A 197 -6.10 -6.91 14.89
N VAL A 198 -6.18 -8.08 14.24
CA VAL A 198 -6.76 -9.25 14.87
C VAL A 198 -5.78 -9.81 15.93
N GLU A 199 -6.13 -10.90 16.60
CA GLU A 199 -5.34 -11.45 17.73
C GLU A 199 -3.87 -11.74 17.40
N ASP A 200 -3.57 -12.12 16.15
CA ASP A 200 -2.21 -12.47 15.71
C ASP A 200 -1.23 -11.29 15.65
N GLY A 201 -1.71 -10.06 15.84
CA GLY A 201 -0.87 -8.87 15.81
C GLY A 201 -0.25 -8.54 14.46
N SER A 202 -0.73 -9.18 13.39
CA SER A 202 -0.20 -9.06 12.02
C SER A 202 -1.28 -8.66 11.03
N HIS A 203 -2.38 -9.42 10.94
CA HIS A 203 -3.48 -9.16 10.01
C HIS A 203 -4.39 -8.02 10.48
N PRO A 204 -4.99 -7.28 9.52
CA PRO A 204 -5.83 -6.16 9.85
C PRO A 204 -7.17 -6.62 10.43
N SER A 205 -7.63 -5.93 11.46
CA SER A 205 -9.00 -6.00 11.94
C SER A 205 -9.97 -5.30 10.97
N ALA A 206 -11.24 -5.24 11.33
CA ALA A 206 -12.22 -4.43 10.60
C ALA A 206 -11.85 -2.94 10.60
N PHE A 207 -11.32 -2.43 11.73
CA PHE A 207 -10.84 -1.05 11.85
C PHE A 207 -9.54 -0.84 11.07
N GLY A 208 -8.57 -1.76 11.16
CA GLY A 208 -7.34 -1.69 10.36
C GLY A 208 -7.61 -1.66 8.85
N ASN A 209 -8.56 -2.48 8.37
CA ASN A 209 -9.00 -2.43 6.98
C ASN A 209 -9.64 -1.08 6.61
N GLU A 210 -10.37 -0.45 7.54
CA GLU A 210 -10.98 0.87 7.31
C GLU A 210 -9.92 1.97 7.24
N VAL A 211 -8.96 2.02 8.17
CA VAL A 211 -7.83 2.95 8.12
C VAL A 211 -7.08 2.83 6.81
N THR A 212 -6.80 1.60 6.39
CA THR A 212 -6.15 1.31 5.10
C THR A 212 -6.95 1.82 3.92
N ALA A 213 -8.25 1.52 3.88
CA ALA A 213 -9.11 1.92 2.77
C ALA A 213 -9.30 3.44 2.67
N ARG A 214 -9.34 4.15 3.80
CA ARG A 214 -9.35 5.62 3.85
C ARG A 214 -8.09 6.22 3.27
N GLU A 215 -6.92 5.64 3.56
CA GLU A 215 -5.66 6.11 2.99
C GLU A 215 -5.59 5.89 1.46
N PHE A 216 -6.11 4.77 0.95
CA PHE A 216 -6.30 4.59 -0.49
C PHE A 216 -7.24 5.62 -1.09
N TYR A 217 -8.38 5.88 -0.44
CA TYR A 217 -9.33 6.88 -0.89
C TYR A 217 -8.68 8.27 -1.00
N ARG A 218 -7.97 8.68 0.05
CA ARG A 218 -7.24 9.95 0.10
C ARG A 218 -6.23 10.08 -1.04
N VAL A 219 -5.41 9.06 -1.27
CA VAL A 219 -4.38 9.10 -2.33
C VAL A 219 -5.00 9.04 -3.71
N ILE A 220 -5.97 8.15 -3.93
CA ILE A 220 -6.57 7.94 -5.25
C ILE A 220 -7.45 9.13 -5.66
N PHE A 221 -8.27 9.68 -4.76
CA PHE A 221 -9.20 10.78 -5.09
C PHE A 221 -8.65 12.17 -4.73
N GLY A 222 -7.54 12.28 -4.00
CA GLY A 222 -6.95 13.58 -3.63
C GLY A 222 -7.75 14.35 -2.56
N GLU A 223 -8.59 13.65 -1.80
CA GLU A 223 -9.44 14.24 -0.77
C GLU A 223 -8.79 14.00 0.62
N ASN A 224 -8.79 15.05 1.48
CA ASN A 224 -8.25 15.01 2.84
C ASN A 224 -9.28 14.48 3.85
#